data_e7e70cd38402faa025347b3cdcc5269f
#
_entry.id   e7e70cd38402faa025347b3cdcc5269f
#
_cell.length_a   1.000
_cell.length_b   1.000
_cell.length_c   1.000
_cell.angle_alpha   90.00
_cell.angle_beta   90.00
_cell.angle_gamma   90.00
#
_symmetry.space_group_name_H-M   'P 1'
#
loop_
_entity.id
_entity.type
_entity.pdbx_description
1 polymer ?
#
loop_
_entity_poly.entity_id
_entity_poly.type
_entity_poly.pdbx_seq_one_letter_code
_entity_poly.pdbx_strand_id
1 'polypeptide(L)'
;MTALVLGVGRMGTAIAYAMDKLGFHVIGIDTNREAANNMPKKVNLEDGKTPANEFFVIDDVNDLNKAISYHKHIVDVVISSLPYHQTEAVAHHCIRHGLRYCDLGGRVDVSESINNLAKEIATKPVFTDLGLAPGWVNILAEEGYQSLYGGSQITNVNMMVGGLPDYSLSSENPLRYCISWSPDGLINEYKDDCIVLEDGQIKTVKGMDGLESVESDKLGKLEAFYTSGGASHSIHSMKARGVNNCSYKTLRYKGHGAMVKFLMRDCQLDDETLNKIFVEGCGHCEKDEVIVIAKVEKDNKTWKEEKLVKSDDRFSAMQKATAFPISTVASLMAEGYFDDRTVQNRGGDKKLPLVLSYADVPHDEFNKRLETLGIYN
;
A
#
# COMPACT_ATOMS: atom_id res chain seq x y z
N MET A 1 18.47 13.45 -7.97
CA MET A 1 17.15 13.77 -7.37
C MET A 1 17.14 13.36 -5.92
N THR A 2 16.34 14.03 -5.10
CA THR A 2 16.31 13.83 -3.63
C THR A 2 14.91 13.42 -3.17
N ALA A 3 14.83 12.33 -2.42
CA ALA A 3 13.62 11.86 -1.75
C ALA A 3 13.69 12.15 -0.24
N LEU A 4 12.63 12.74 0.31
CA LEU A 4 12.46 12.92 1.75
C LEU A 4 11.53 11.84 2.28
N VAL A 5 12.05 10.97 3.15
CA VAL A 5 11.29 9.88 3.79
C VAL A 5 10.98 10.26 5.23
N LEU A 6 9.70 10.38 5.55
CA LEU A 6 9.20 10.70 6.87
C LEU A 6 8.76 9.43 7.61
N GLY A 7 9.38 9.18 8.76
CA GLY A 7 9.29 7.90 9.46
C GLY A 7 10.22 6.86 8.84
N VAL A 8 11.36 6.56 9.52
CA VAL A 8 12.33 5.57 9.06
C VAL A 8 12.31 4.30 9.90
N GLY A 9 11.14 3.94 10.39
CA GLY A 9 10.85 2.67 11.03
C GLY A 9 10.91 1.50 10.04
N ARG A 10 10.15 0.42 10.30
CA ARG A 10 10.20 -0.80 9.47
C ARG A 10 9.94 -0.56 7.98
N MET A 11 8.86 0.15 7.63
CA MET A 11 8.50 0.42 6.23
C MET A 11 9.38 1.52 5.63
N GLY A 12 9.62 2.62 6.35
CA GLY A 12 10.45 3.72 5.87
C GLY A 12 11.89 3.32 5.60
N THR A 13 12.43 2.34 6.34
CA THR A 13 13.74 1.75 6.03
C THR A 13 13.76 1.10 4.64
N ALA A 14 12.74 0.32 4.32
CA ALA A 14 12.64 -0.34 3.02
C ALA A 14 12.36 0.67 1.88
N ILE A 15 11.59 1.73 2.16
CA ILE A 15 11.38 2.85 1.23
C ILE A 15 12.70 3.57 0.94
N ALA A 16 13.46 3.92 1.98
CA ALA A 16 14.76 4.59 1.82
C ALA A 16 15.73 3.75 0.99
N TYR A 17 15.80 2.44 1.26
CA TYR A 17 16.59 1.50 0.47
C TYR A 17 16.15 1.46 -1.00
N ALA A 18 14.84 1.37 -1.25
CA ALA A 18 14.32 1.30 -2.61
C ALA A 18 14.59 2.60 -3.39
N MET A 19 14.45 3.76 -2.75
CA MET A 19 14.76 5.06 -3.37
C MET A 19 16.25 5.20 -3.67
N ASP A 20 17.13 4.80 -2.75
CA ASP A 20 18.58 4.77 -2.97
C ASP A 20 18.94 3.84 -4.15
N LYS A 21 18.36 2.65 -4.19
CA LYS A 21 18.57 1.69 -5.30
C LYS A 21 18.05 2.21 -6.64
N LEU A 22 17.04 3.08 -6.64
CA LEU A 22 16.56 3.80 -7.84
C LEU A 22 17.41 5.04 -8.18
N GLY A 23 18.49 5.30 -7.46
CA GLY A 23 19.44 6.36 -7.73
C GLY A 23 19.12 7.72 -7.10
N PHE A 24 18.26 7.75 -6.09
CA PHE A 24 17.91 8.96 -5.35
C PHE A 24 18.85 9.16 -4.16
N HIS A 25 19.21 10.41 -3.91
CA HIS A 25 19.70 10.82 -2.60
C HIS A 25 18.54 10.80 -1.61
N VAL A 26 18.71 10.13 -0.47
CA VAL A 26 17.64 9.97 0.52
C VAL A 26 17.93 10.81 1.77
N ILE A 27 16.96 11.63 2.14
CA ILE A 27 16.90 12.31 3.44
C ILE A 27 15.83 11.62 4.26
N GLY A 28 16.18 11.00 5.38
CA GLY A 28 15.26 10.33 6.28
C GLY A 28 15.08 11.10 7.58
N ILE A 29 13.85 11.20 8.09
CA ILE A 29 13.53 11.89 9.34
C ILE A 29 12.70 10.97 10.24
N ASP A 30 13.09 10.84 11.51
CA ASP A 30 12.35 10.11 12.53
C ASP A 30 12.50 10.74 13.91
N THR A 31 11.57 10.48 14.81
CA THR A 31 11.71 10.79 16.24
C THR A 31 12.52 9.71 16.98
N ASN A 32 12.60 8.51 16.43
CA ASN A 32 13.34 7.39 17.02
C ASN A 32 14.82 7.46 16.61
N ARG A 33 15.68 7.85 17.57
CA ARG A 33 17.13 7.96 17.39
C ARG A 33 17.78 6.64 16.99
N GLU A 34 17.31 5.52 17.51
CA GLU A 34 17.86 4.21 17.17
C GLU A 34 17.52 3.82 15.72
N ALA A 35 16.28 4.05 15.30
CA ALA A 35 15.86 3.83 13.92
C ALA A 35 16.72 4.65 12.96
N ALA A 36 16.83 5.96 13.18
CA ALA A 36 17.63 6.86 12.34
C ALA A 36 19.12 6.48 12.30
N ASN A 37 19.72 6.14 13.44
CA ASN A 37 21.15 5.78 13.51
C ASN A 37 21.46 4.41 12.87
N ASN A 38 20.51 3.51 12.81
CA ASN A 38 20.70 2.18 12.18
C ASN A 38 20.45 2.20 10.67
N MET A 39 19.84 3.25 10.14
CA MET A 39 19.51 3.38 8.71
C MET A 39 20.73 3.31 7.79
N PRO A 40 21.84 4.02 8.02
CA PRO A 40 23.00 3.97 7.13
C PRO A 40 23.52 2.55 6.87
N LYS A 41 23.49 1.68 7.89
CA LYS A 41 23.93 0.28 7.79
C LYS A 41 23.01 -0.58 6.89
N LYS A 42 21.74 -0.19 6.76
CA LYS A 42 20.74 -0.95 6.01
C LYS A 42 20.53 -0.42 4.59
N VAL A 43 20.75 0.86 4.37
CA VAL A 43 20.43 1.56 3.13
C VAL A 43 21.65 1.83 2.26
N ASN A 44 22.82 2.14 2.85
CA ASN A 44 24.02 2.42 2.05
C ASN A 44 24.43 1.21 1.24
N LEU A 45 24.25 1.32 -0.06
CA LEU A 45 24.82 0.39 -1.03
C LEU A 45 26.34 0.73 -1.17
N GLU A 46 27.19 -0.27 -1.05
CA GLU A 46 28.66 -0.13 -1.11
C GLU A 46 29.21 0.24 -2.51
N ASP A 47 28.36 0.73 -3.42
CA ASP A 47 28.73 1.01 -4.80
C ASP A 47 29.49 2.33 -5.01
N GLY A 48 29.61 3.18 -3.98
CA GLY A 48 30.35 4.44 -4.00
C GLY A 48 29.87 5.47 -5.02
N LYS A 49 28.70 5.28 -5.62
CA LYS A 49 28.16 6.11 -6.70
C LYS A 49 27.06 7.07 -6.26
N THR A 50 26.37 6.77 -5.18
CA THR A 50 25.33 7.63 -4.62
C THR A 50 25.89 8.55 -3.55
N PRO A 51 25.46 9.82 -3.46
CA PRO A 51 25.80 10.69 -2.32
C PRO A 51 25.37 10.00 -1.02
N ALA A 52 26.15 10.16 0.05
CA ALA A 52 25.83 9.57 1.34
C ALA A 52 24.45 10.05 1.79
N ASN A 53 23.53 9.10 2.00
CA ASN A 53 22.19 9.39 2.49
C ASN A 53 22.25 10.02 3.89
N GLU A 54 21.33 10.93 4.17
CA GLU A 54 21.30 11.70 5.41
C GLU A 54 20.09 11.27 6.25
N PHE A 55 20.31 11.03 7.55
CA PHE A 55 19.24 10.65 8.47
C PHE A 55 19.25 11.56 9.70
N PHE A 56 18.11 12.21 9.95
CA PHE A 56 17.95 13.19 11.00
C PHE A 56 16.99 12.69 12.08
N VAL A 57 17.33 13.01 13.31
CA VAL A 57 16.45 12.82 14.46
C VAL A 57 15.84 14.15 14.83
N ILE A 58 14.53 14.18 14.97
CA ILE A 58 13.79 15.32 15.54
C ILE A 58 13.28 14.93 16.94
N ASP A 59 13.20 15.89 17.83
CA ASP A 59 12.81 15.64 19.21
C ASP A 59 11.29 15.44 19.36
N ASP A 60 10.52 16.10 18.52
CA ASP A 60 9.04 16.05 18.54
C ASP A 60 8.47 15.97 17.12
N VAL A 61 7.40 15.22 16.95
CA VAL A 61 6.64 15.14 15.71
C VAL A 61 6.16 16.51 15.20
N ASN A 62 5.93 17.46 16.10
CA ASN A 62 5.58 18.84 15.75
C ASN A 62 6.72 19.58 15.00
N ASP A 63 7.95 19.09 15.07
CA ASP A 63 9.07 19.64 14.33
C ASP A 63 9.17 19.12 12.88
N LEU A 64 8.34 18.13 12.49
CA LEU A 64 8.29 17.61 11.10
C LEU A 64 8.05 18.72 10.09
N ASN A 65 7.10 19.60 10.34
CA ASN A 65 6.79 20.72 9.43
C ASN A 65 7.96 21.69 9.27
N LYS A 66 8.75 21.91 10.32
CA LYS A 66 9.98 22.72 10.25
C LYS A 66 11.06 22.00 9.43
N ALA A 67 11.23 20.70 9.66
CA ALA A 67 12.19 19.88 8.93
C ALA A 67 11.84 19.81 7.43
N ILE A 68 10.57 19.61 7.07
CA ILE A 68 10.08 19.66 5.69
C ILE A 68 10.40 21.04 5.07
N SER A 69 10.06 22.11 5.78
CA SER A 69 10.30 23.49 5.30
C SER A 69 11.78 23.78 5.10
N TYR A 70 12.67 23.22 5.91
CA TYR A 70 14.11 23.35 5.76
C TYR A 70 14.61 22.69 4.48
N HIS A 71 14.11 21.49 4.16
CA HIS A 71 14.56 20.70 3.00
C HIS A 71 13.78 20.98 1.70
N LYS A 72 12.67 21.72 1.73
CA LYS A 72 11.73 21.87 0.60
C LYS A 72 12.32 22.34 -0.72
N HIS A 73 13.48 23.02 -0.71
CA HIS A 73 14.11 23.56 -1.91
C HIS A 73 15.04 22.56 -2.62
N ILE A 74 15.36 21.44 -1.98
CA ILE A 74 16.24 20.40 -2.51
C ILE A 74 15.53 19.06 -2.70
N VAL A 75 14.28 18.92 -2.22
CA VAL A 75 13.51 17.69 -2.25
C VAL A 75 12.62 17.66 -3.50
N ASP A 76 12.69 16.56 -4.25
CA ASP A 76 11.88 16.31 -5.44
C ASP A 76 10.56 15.61 -5.11
N VAL A 77 10.54 14.78 -4.05
CA VAL A 77 9.35 14.07 -3.56
C VAL A 77 9.42 13.81 -2.05
N VAL A 78 8.28 13.93 -1.39
CA VAL A 78 8.09 13.57 0.03
C VAL A 78 7.29 12.28 0.12
N ILE A 79 7.81 11.30 0.85
CA ILE A 79 7.21 9.98 1.06
C ILE A 79 6.93 9.83 2.55
N SER A 80 5.65 9.72 2.93
CA SER A 80 5.25 9.53 4.33
C SER A 80 5.05 8.05 4.65
N SER A 81 5.81 7.58 5.63
CA SER A 81 5.68 6.27 6.27
C SER A 81 5.28 6.41 7.75
N LEU A 82 4.58 7.50 8.06
CA LEU A 82 4.12 7.86 9.39
C LEU A 82 2.82 7.11 9.75
N PRO A 83 2.51 6.95 11.04
CA PRO A 83 1.19 6.52 11.48
C PRO A 83 0.09 7.45 10.96
N TYR A 84 -1.07 6.90 10.64
CA TYR A 84 -2.19 7.63 9.99
C TYR A 84 -2.61 8.92 10.72
N HIS A 85 -2.52 8.97 12.06
CA HIS A 85 -2.89 10.16 12.85
C HIS A 85 -1.94 11.36 12.68
N GLN A 86 -0.78 11.16 12.06
CA GLN A 86 0.20 12.21 11.75
C GLN A 86 0.19 12.58 10.26
N THR A 87 -0.30 11.69 9.41
CA THR A 87 -0.22 11.79 7.96
C THR A 87 -0.94 13.02 7.41
N GLU A 88 -2.15 13.33 7.89
CA GLU A 88 -2.96 14.45 7.40
C GLU A 88 -2.25 15.80 7.54
N ALA A 89 -1.76 16.11 8.74
CA ALA A 89 -1.11 17.38 9.01
C ALA A 89 0.15 17.60 8.14
N VAL A 90 0.94 16.54 7.98
CA VAL A 90 2.14 16.55 7.16
C VAL A 90 1.82 16.69 5.66
N ALA A 91 0.83 15.95 5.17
CA ALA A 91 0.36 16.04 3.79
C ALA A 91 -0.13 17.45 3.45
N HIS A 92 -0.96 18.03 4.32
CA HIS A 92 -1.45 19.41 4.18
C HIS A 92 -0.30 20.43 4.15
N HIS A 93 0.74 20.21 4.96
CA HIS A 93 1.93 21.08 4.93
C HIS A 93 2.66 20.95 3.59
N CYS A 94 2.90 19.73 3.09
CA CYS A 94 3.54 19.50 1.80
C CYS A 94 2.76 20.13 0.64
N ILE A 95 1.45 19.95 0.60
CA ILE A 95 0.55 20.50 -0.43
C ILE A 95 0.63 22.03 -0.48
N ARG A 96 0.54 22.69 0.68
CA ARG A 96 0.64 24.16 0.78
C ARG A 96 1.99 24.72 0.37
N HIS A 97 3.05 23.91 0.44
CA HIS A 97 4.40 24.28 0.01
C HIS A 97 4.73 23.86 -1.42
N GLY A 98 3.78 23.30 -2.15
CA GLY A 98 3.96 22.89 -3.54
C GLY A 98 4.95 21.72 -3.71
N LEU A 99 4.96 20.79 -2.77
CA LEU A 99 5.78 19.57 -2.82
C LEU A 99 4.99 18.41 -3.41
N ARG A 100 5.69 17.51 -4.14
CA ARG A 100 5.12 16.21 -4.49
C ARG A 100 5.05 15.34 -3.23
N TYR A 101 3.91 14.72 -3.01
CA TYR A 101 3.63 13.99 -1.79
C TYR A 101 2.98 12.64 -2.08
N CYS A 102 3.44 11.60 -1.39
CA CYS A 102 2.74 10.32 -1.34
C CYS A 102 2.87 9.65 0.04
N ASP A 103 1.93 8.75 0.35
CA ASP A 103 1.89 8.02 1.62
C ASP A 103 1.39 6.58 1.47
N LEU A 104 1.56 5.80 2.53
CA LEU A 104 1.13 4.40 2.60
C LEU A 104 -0.37 4.24 2.87
N GLY A 105 -1.07 5.32 3.20
CA GLY A 105 -2.47 5.27 3.62
C GLY A 105 -2.66 4.84 5.07
N GLY A 106 -3.82 4.29 5.34
CA GLY A 106 -4.18 3.74 6.65
C GLY A 106 -5.62 4.03 7.07
N ARG A 107 -6.21 5.14 6.61
CA ARG A 107 -7.60 5.49 6.88
C ARG A 107 -8.20 6.28 5.73
N VAL A 108 -9.39 5.87 5.30
CA VAL A 108 -10.10 6.47 4.16
C VAL A 108 -10.45 7.94 4.41
N ASP A 109 -10.91 8.30 5.61
CA ASP A 109 -11.25 9.67 5.98
C ASP A 109 -10.04 10.61 5.93
N VAL A 110 -8.86 10.14 6.31
CA VAL A 110 -7.59 10.89 6.21
C VAL A 110 -7.22 11.11 4.75
N SER A 111 -7.26 10.07 3.93
CA SER A 111 -6.96 10.15 2.50
C SER A 111 -7.94 11.06 1.75
N GLU A 112 -9.23 11.03 2.10
CA GLU A 112 -10.24 11.93 1.55
C GLU A 112 -9.96 13.39 1.90
N SER A 113 -9.60 13.71 3.15
CA SER A 113 -9.22 15.05 3.58
C SER A 113 -8.03 15.58 2.79
N ILE A 114 -6.96 14.78 2.67
CA ILE A 114 -5.76 15.11 1.90
C ILE A 114 -6.11 15.37 0.42
N ASN A 115 -6.87 14.47 -0.19
CA ASN A 115 -7.24 14.56 -1.59
C ASN A 115 -8.16 15.77 -1.87
N ASN A 116 -9.05 16.13 -0.94
CA ASN A 116 -9.90 17.30 -1.09
C ASN A 116 -9.08 18.59 -1.07
N LEU A 117 -8.16 18.76 -0.11
CA LEU A 117 -7.26 19.90 -0.11
C LEU A 117 -6.39 19.94 -1.38
N ALA A 118 -5.88 18.79 -1.81
CA ALA A 118 -5.04 18.71 -3.01
C ALA A 118 -5.80 19.09 -4.29
N LYS A 119 -7.08 18.72 -4.42
CA LYS A 119 -7.93 19.16 -5.55
C LYS A 119 -8.07 20.68 -5.64
N GLU A 120 -8.06 21.35 -4.49
CA GLU A 120 -8.25 22.80 -4.42
C GLU A 120 -6.96 23.58 -4.71
N ILE A 121 -5.82 23.18 -4.11
CA ILE A 121 -4.62 24.02 -4.10
C ILE A 121 -3.33 23.35 -4.54
N ALA A 122 -3.31 22.04 -4.81
CA ALA A 122 -2.07 21.37 -5.18
C ALA A 122 -1.49 21.91 -6.49
N THR A 123 -0.19 22.24 -6.46
CA THR A 123 0.59 22.68 -7.63
C THR A 123 1.56 21.59 -8.10
N LYS A 124 1.66 20.50 -7.36
CA LYS A 124 2.44 19.30 -7.65
C LYS A 124 1.62 18.05 -7.36
N PRO A 125 1.94 16.90 -8.00
CA PRO A 125 1.22 15.65 -7.79
C PRO A 125 1.16 15.20 -6.33
N VAL A 126 -0.02 14.71 -5.95
CA VAL A 126 -0.32 14.13 -4.63
C VAL A 126 -0.94 12.75 -4.84
N PHE A 127 -0.43 11.73 -4.12
CA PHE A 127 -0.95 10.37 -4.21
C PHE A 127 -1.01 9.72 -2.83
N THR A 128 -2.20 9.47 -2.33
CA THR A 128 -2.45 8.77 -1.06
C THR A 128 -2.66 7.28 -1.27
N ASP A 129 -2.54 6.48 -0.20
CA ASP A 129 -2.89 5.05 -0.20
C ASP A 129 -2.02 4.19 -1.14
N LEU A 130 -0.69 4.38 -1.13
CA LEU A 130 0.26 3.67 -1.98
C LEU A 130 1.03 2.54 -1.26
N GLY A 131 0.39 1.84 -0.32
CA GLY A 131 0.98 0.67 0.32
C GLY A 131 0.87 -0.61 -0.52
N LEU A 132 0.64 -1.72 0.15
CA LEU A 132 0.36 -3.02 -0.46
C LEU A 132 -1.13 -3.17 -0.78
N ALA A 133 -1.96 -2.98 0.24
CA ALA A 133 -3.42 -2.95 0.20
C ALA A 133 -3.91 -2.01 1.33
N PRO A 134 -4.24 -0.79 0.99
CA PRO A 134 -4.36 -0.21 -0.36
C PRO A 134 -3.01 0.10 -1.02
N GLY A 135 -3.00 0.10 -2.34
CA GLY A 135 -1.85 0.50 -3.18
C GLY A 135 -1.56 -0.48 -4.31
N TRP A 136 -0.59 -1.39 -4.13
CA TRP A 136 -0.13 -2.26 -5.22
C TRP A 136 -1.25 -3.13 -5.81
N VAL A 137 -2.09 -3.76 -4.97
CA VAL A 137 -3.19 -4.59 -5.48
C VAL A 137 -4.19 -3.77 -6.30
N ASN A 138 -4.39 -2.50 -5.95
CA ASN A 138 -5.27 -1.59 -6.67
C ASN A 138 -4.68 -1.19 -8.02
N ILE A 139 -3.36 -0.94 -8.09
CA ILE A 139 -2.64 -0.71 -9.35
C ILE A 139 -2.72 -1.95 -10.25
N LEU A 140 -2.53 -3.14 -9.68
CA LEU A 140 -2.65 -4.40 -10.43
C LEU A 140 -4.07 -4.64 -10.96
N ALA A 141 -5.10 -4.28 -10.19
CA ALA A 141 -6.49 -4.33 -10.65
C ALA A 141 -6.78 -3.35 -11.78
N GLU A 142 -6.16 -2.16 -11.78
CA GLU A 142 -6.24 -1.20 -12.88
C GLU A 142 -5.58 -1.71 -14.15
N GLU A 143 -4.44 -2.40 -14.05
CA GLU A 143 -3.80 -3.07 -15.19
C GLU A 143 -4.75 -4.08 -15.83
N GLY A 144 -5.40 -4.92 -15.03
CA GLY A 144 -6.41 -5.86 -15.51
C GLY A 144 -7.62 -5.17 -16.14
N TYR A 145 -8.10 -4.09 -15.51
CA TYR A 145 -9.19 -3.28 -16.06
C TYR A 145 -8.83 -2.73 -17.43
N GLN A 146 -7.66 -2.13 -17.58
CA GLN A 146 -7.19 -1.56 -18.84
C GLN A 146 -6.97 -2.62 -19.92
N SER A 147 -6.46 -3.81 -19.54
CA SER A 147 -6.24 -4.93 -20.46
C SER A 147 -7.53 -5.46 -21.09
N LEU A 148 -8.66 -5.34 -20.39
CA LEU A 148 -9.99 -5.76 -20.88
C LEU A 148 -10.87 -4.58 -21.30
N TYR A 149 -10.36 -3.34 -21.26
CA TYR A 149 -11.15 -2.15 -21.58
C TYR A 149 -11.64 -2.14 -23.04
N GLY A 150 -12.84 -1.58 -23.26
CA GLY A 150 -13.48 -1.44 -24.59
C GLY A 150 -14.55 -2.52 -24.88
N GLY A 151 -15.55 -2.21 -25.68
CA GLY A 151 -16.71 -3.07 -25.99
C GLY A 151 -17.70 -3.14 -24.84
N SER A 152 -18.00 -4.36 -24.36
CA SER A 152 -18.94 -4.57 -23.25
C SER A 152 -18.41 -4.15 -21.89
N GLN A 153 -19.28 -4.16 -20.90
CA GLN A 153 -19.01 -3.76 -19.53
C GLN A 153 -18.14 -4.80 -18.79
N ILE A 154 -17.22 -4.35 -17.95
CA ILE A 154 -16.50 -5.22 -17.02
C ILE A 154 -17.45 -5.66 -15.91
N THR A 155 -17.51 -6.97 -15.70
CA THR A 155 -18.46 -7.56 -14.75
C THR A 155 -17.89 -7.64 -13.33
N ASN A 156 -16.65 -8.11 -13.18
CA ASN A 156 -16.04 -8.30 -11.86
C ASN A 156 -14.63 -7.78 -11.80
N VAL A 157 -14.29 -7.13 -10.68
CA VAL A 157 -12.92 -6.76 -10.28
C VAL A 157 -12.69 -7.28 -8.86
N ASN A 158 -11.82 -8.27 -8.71
CA ASN A 158 -11.51 -8.87 -7.43
C ASN A 158 -10.04 -8.62 -7.09
N MET A 159 -9.82 -8.02 -5.94
CA MET A 159 -8.51 -7.72 -5.36
C MET A 159 -8.30 -8.59 -4.13
N MET A 160 -7.18 -9.30 -4.05
CA MET A 160 -6.89 -10.17 -2.91
C MET A 160 -5.42 -10.08 -2.51
N VAL A 161 -5.16 -10.00 -1.20
CA VAL A 161 -3.80 -9.95 -0.67
C VAL A 161 -3.67 -10.84 0.56
N GLY A 162 -2.57 -11.58 0.65
CA GLY A 162 -2.22 -12.36 1.83
C GLY A 162 -0.79 -12.04 2.29
N GLY A 163 -0.64 -11.58 3.54
CA GLY A 163 0.62 -11.66 4.28
C GLY A 163 0.62 -12.96 5.08
N LEU A 164 1.54 -13.86 4.81
CA LEU A 164 1.51 -15.24 5.27
C LEU A 164 2.89 -15.63 5.85
N PRO A 165 2.95 -16.51 6.87
CA PRO A 165 4.21 -17.17 7.15
C PRO A 165 4.63 -18.04 5.98
N ASP A 166 5.92 -18.31 5.81
CA ASP A 166 6.37 -19.36 4.90
C ASP A 166 5.56 -20.64 5.16
N TYR A 167 5.16 -21.32 4.10
CA TYR A 167 4.26 -22.48 4.20
C TYR A 167 4.78 -23.56 5.17
N SER A 168 6.09 -23.75 5.23
CA SER A 168 6.73 -24.71 6.14
C SER A 168 6.51 -24.37 7.61
N LEU A 169 6.30 -23.07 7.94
CA LEU A 169 6.06 -22.56 9.29
C LEU A 169 4.55 -22.43 9.62
N SER A 170 3.68 -22.53 8.61
CA SER A 170 2.23 -22.31 8.77
C SER A 170 1.53 -23.31 9.68
N SER A 171 2.14 -24.48 9.93
CA SER A 171 1.60 -25.52 10.82
C SER A 171 2.03 -25.36 12.28
N GLU A 172 2.95 -24.45 12.60
CA GLU A 172 3.53 -24.30 13.94
C GLU A 172 2.56 -23.68 14.94
N ASN A 173 1.55 -22.95 14.45
CA ASN A 173 0.50 -22.41 15.33
C ASN A 173 -0.90 -22.69 14.78
N PRO A 174 -1.92 -22.77 15.66
CA PRO A 174 -3.30 -23.08 15.28
C PRO A 174 -3.90 -22.07 14.31
N LEU A 175 -3.54 -20.79 14.41
CA LEU A 175 -4.04 -19.73 13.55
C LEU A 175 -3.37 -19.72 12.16
N ARG A 176 -2.27 -20.48 11.97
CA ARG A 176 -1.49 -20.51 10.72
C ARG A 176 -1.13 -19.12 10.21
N TYR A 177 -0.79 -18.26 11.15
CA TYR A 177 -0.51 -16.86 10.92
C TYR A 177 0.69 -16.41 11.75
N CYS A 178 1.37 -15.37 11.30
CA CYS A 178 2.41 -14.69 12.07
C CYS A 178 2.29 -13.18 11.90
N ILE A 179 2.73 -12.45 12.92
CA ILE A 179 2.68 -10.99 12.91
C ILE A 179 3.80 -10.45 12.02
N SER A 180 3.43 -9.88 10.88
CA SER A 180 4.34 -9.20 9.95
C SER A 180 4.16 -7.68 9.92
N TRP A 181 3.09 -7.16 10.55
CA TRP A 181 2.75 -5.74 10.63
C TRP A 181 2.03 -5.41 11.95
N SER A 182 1.24 -4.33 12.03
CA SER A 182 0.56 -3.89 13.26
C SER A 182 -0.52 -4.87 13.72
N PRO A 183 -0.46 -5.42 14.94
CA PRO A 183 -1.53 -6.27 15.49
C PRO A 183 -2.87 -5.53 15.63
N ASP A 184 -2.85 -4.27 16.07
CA ASP A 184 -4.05 -3.45 16.20
C ASP A 184 -4.69 -3.18 14.83
N GLY A 185 -3.86 -2.93 13.81
CA GLY A 185 -4.31 -2.79 12.44
C GLY A 185 -4.97 -4.07 11.92
N LEU A 186 -4.42 -5.23 12.22
CA LEU A 186 -4.99 -6.53 11.86
C LEU A 186 -6.38 -6.75 12.49
N ILE A 187 -6.54 -6.42 13.77
CA ILE A 187 -7.83 -6.55 14.49
C ILE A 187 -8.85 -5.60 13.86
N ASN A 188 -8.48 -4.36 13.59
CA ASN A 188 -9.35 -3.38 12.94
C ASN A 188 -9.80 -3.84 11.55
N GLU A 189 -8.87 -4.34 10.71
CA GLU A 189 -9.24 -4.90 9.39
C GLU A 189 -10.30 -6.01 9.47
N TYR A 190 -10.25 -6.85 10.51
CA TYR A 190 -11.18 -7.97 10.69
C TYR A 190 -12.52 -7.54 11.29
N LYS A 191 -12.55 -6.47 12.10
CA LYS A 191 -13.76 -5.97 12.80
C LYS A 191 -14.57 -4.99 11.98
N ASP A 192 -13.89 -4.10 11.27
CA ASP A 192 -14.53 -2.97 10.63
C ASP A 192 -15.40 -3.42 9.45
N ASP A 193 -16.40 -2.61 9.18
CA ASP A 193 -17.24 -2.78 8.01
C ASP A 193 -16.46 -2.54 6.72
N CYS A 194 -16.74 -3.35 5.72
CA CYS A 194 -16.11 -3.29 4.41
C CYS A 194 -17.07 -2.74 3.38
N ILE A 195 -16.56 -1.96 2.43
CA ILE A 195 -17.32 -1.47 1.29
C ILE A 195 -17.06 -2.37 0.09
N VAL A 196 -18.10 -2.81 -0.57
CA VAL A 196 -18.06 -3.59 -1.82
C VAL A 196 -18.97 -2.97 -2.88
N LEU A 197 -18.69 -3.25 -4.13
CA LEU A 197 -19.61 -2.98 -5.23
C LEU A 197 -20.27 -4.31 -5.62
N GLU A 198 -21.60 -4.37 -5.59
CA GLU A 198 -22.37 -5.55 -5.96
C GLU A 198 -23.58 -5.10 -6.78
N ASP A 199 -23.73 -5.67 -7.97
CA ASP A 199 -24.77 -5.30 -8.95
C ASP A 199 -24.83 -3.79 -9.23
N GLY A 200 -23.67 -3.14 -9.34
CA GLY A 200 -23.51 -1.70 -9.58
C GLY A 200 -23.88 -0.82 -8.38
N GLN A 201 -24.16 -1.41 -7.20
CA GLN A 201 -24.48 -0.66 -5.98
C GLN A 201 -23.43 -0.87 -4.91
N ILE A 202 -23.07 0.23 -4.24
CA ILE A 202 -22.17 0.17 -3.08
C ILE A 202 -22.95 -0.41 -1.91
N LYS A 203 -22.40 -1.47 -1.33
CA LYS A 203 -22.95 -2.14 -0.14
C LYS A 203 -21.89 -2.19 0.96
N THR A 204 -22.36 -2.21 2.19
CA THR A 204 -21.54 -2.47 3.37
C THR A 204 -21.70 -3.93 3.78
N VAL A 205 -20.58 -4.62 3.97
CA VAL A 205 -20.50 -6.00 4.46
C VAL A 205 -19.63 -6.05 5.70
N LYS A 206 -19.82 -7.04 6.54
CA LYS A 206 -19.01 -7.20 7.75
C LYS A 206 -17.63 -7.78 7.43
N GLY A 207 -16.60 -7.29 8.11
CA GLY A 207 -15.31 -7.95 8.10
C GLY A 207 -15.43 -9.43 8.47
N MET A 208 -14.59 -10.30 7.96
CA MET A 208 -14.62 -11.76 8.12
C MET A 208 -15.83 -12.46 7.44
N ASP A 209 -16.73 -11.76 6.78
CA ASP A 209 -17.78 -12.39 5.96
C ASP A 209 -17.28 -12.73 4.55
N GLY A 210 -18.10 -13.44 3.78
CA GLY A 210 -17.75 -13.84 2.41
C GLY A 210 -16.59 -14.83 2.33
N LEU A 211 -16.44 -15.69 3.34
CA LEU A 211 -15.40 -16.73 3.35
C LEU A 211 -15.57 -17.68 2.18
N GLU A 212 -14.53 -17.82 1.38
CA GLU A 212 -14.47 -18.69 0.22
C GLU A 212 -13.11 -19.37 0.08
N SER A 213 -13.05 -20.47 -0.67
CA SER A 213 -11.79 -21.13 -1.04
C SER A 213 -11.23 -20.54 -2.32
N VAL A 214 -9.96 -20.18 -2.32
CA VAL A 214 -9.23 -19.62 -3.46
C VAL A 214 -8.09 -20.55 -3.83
N GLU A 215 -7.98 -20.89 -5.12
CA GLU A 215 -6.83 -21.65 -5.66
C GLU A 215 -5.80 -20.62 -6.18
N SER A 216 -4.62 -20.64 -5.58
CA SER A 216 -3.46 -19.87 -6.03
C SER A 216 -2.51 -20.76 -6.82
N ASP A 217 -2.04 -20.24 -7.96
CA ASP A 217 -1.05 -20.95 -8.79
C ASP A 217 0.32 -21.02 -8.10
N LYS A 218 0.56 -20.12 -7.13
CA LYS A 218 1.84 -19.99 -6.40
C LYS A 218 1.85 -20.73 -5.06
N LEU A 219 0.74 -20.71 -4.31
CA LEU A 219 0.65 -21.19 -2.93
C LEU A 219 -0.40 -22.28 -2.72
N GLY A 220 -1.09 -22.75 -3.78
CA GLY A 220 -2.14 -23.77 -3.70
C GLY A 220 -3.40 -23.24 -3.00
N LYS A 221 -4.00 -24.06 -2.13
CA LYS A 221 -5.30 -23.76 -1.53
C LYS A 221 -5.21 -22.76 -0.38
N LEU A 222 -5.84 -21.61 -0.58
CA LEU A 222 -6.02 -20.56 0.40
C LEU A 222 -7.50 -20.36 0.72
N GLU A 223 -7.79 -19.51 1.68
CA GLU A 223 -9.12 -18.96 1.92
C GLU A 223 -9.09 -17.45 1.83
N ALA A 224 -10.19 -16.85 1.41
CA ALA A 224 -10.38 -15.41 1.30
C ALA A 224 -11.63 -14.97 2.04
N PHE A 225 -11.60 -13.80 2.66
CA PHE A 225 -12.73 -13.18 3.33
C PHE A 225 -12.59 -11.65 3.30
N TYR A 226 -13.71 -10.94 3.45
CA TYR A 226 -13.71 -9.49 3.45
C TYR A 226 -12.94 -8.93 4.64
N THR A 227 -12.12 -7.91 4.39
CA THR A 227 -11.48 -7.06 5.41
C THR A 227 -11.54 -5.61 4.99
N SER A 228 -11.51 -4.70 5.97
CA SER A 228 -11.59 -3.27 5.71
C SER A 228 -10.29 -2.69 5.15
N GLY A 229 -10.36 -1.51 4.56
CA GLY A 229 -9.21 -0.69 4.16
C GLY A 229 -8.61 -1.00 2.80
N GLY A 230 -8.36 -2.27 2.46
CA GLY A 230 -7.57 -2.64 1.27
C GLY A 230 -8.13 -2.22 -0.08
N ALA A 231 -9.44 -1.98 -0.20
CA ALA A 231 -10.05 -1.46 -1.42
C ALA A 231 -9.79 0.05 -1.63
N SER A 232 -9.57 0.81 -0.56
CA SER A 232 -9.50 2.27 -0.62
C SER A 232 -10.60 2.87 -1.50
N HIS A 233 -10.29 3.84 -2.35
CA HIS A 233 -11.22 4.47 -3.26
C HIS A 233 -11.55 3.67 -4.55
N SER A 234 -10.96 2.45 -4.73
CA SER A 234 -11.19 1.63 -5.93
C SER A 234 -12.66 1.27 -6.12
N ILE A 235 -13.41 1.01 -5.05
CA ILE A 235 -14.85 0.69 -5.14
C ILE A 235 -15.64 1.83 -5.82
N HIS A 236 -15.39 3.07 -5.39
CA HIS A 236 -16.03 4.25 -5.96
C HIS A 236 -15.57 4.51 -7.40
N SER A 237 -14.29 4.35 -7.66
CA SER A 237 -13.69 4.51 -9.00
C SER A 237 -14.24 3.48 -10.00
N MET A 238 -14.35 2.22 -9.62
CA MET A 238 -14.91 1.14 -10.44
C MET A 238 -16.41 1.35 -10.68
N LYS A 239 -17.17 1.76 -9.65
CA LYS A 239 -18.58 2.15 -9.83
C LYS A 239 -18.76 3.26 -10.84
N ALA A 240 -17.96 4.34 -10.73
CA ALA A 240 -18.04 5.50 -11.64
C ALA A 240 -17.76 5.11 -13.11
N ARG A 241 -17.02 4.02 -13.34
CA ARG A 241 -16.72 3.46 -14.67
C ARG A 241 -17.70 2.36 -15.11
N GLY A 242 -18.74 2.12 -14.31
CA GLY A 242 -19.82 1.18 -14.66
C GLY A 242 -19.48 -0.29 -14.42
N VAL A 243 -18.50 -0.64 -13.62
CA VAL A 243 -18.23 -2.02 -13.21
C VAL A 243 -19.39 -2.54 -12.37
N ASN A 244 -19.80 -3.81 -12.56
CA ASN A 244 -20.91 -4.39 -11.80
C ASN A 244 -20.50 -4.77 -10.39
N ASN A 245 -19.38 -5.48 -10.23
CA ASN A 245 -18.92 -6.00 -8.95
C ASN A 245 -17.46 -5.67 -8.73
N CYS A 246 -17.13 -5.16 -7.54
CA CYS A 246 -15.74 -4.91 -7.13
C CYS A 246 -15.59 -5.21 -5.65
N SER A 247 -14.56 -5.97 -5.29
CA SER A 247 -14.30 -6.32 -3.90
C SER A 247 -12.82 -6.45 -3.60
N TYR A 248 -12.50 -6.30 -2.31
CA TYR A 248 -11.22 -6.64 -1.73
C TYR A 248 -11.42 -7.72 -0.67
N LYS A 249 -10.55 -8.74 -0.66
CA LYS A 249 -10.51 -9.79 0.36
C LYS A 249 -9.08 -10.06 0.81
N THR A 250 -8.92 -10.40 2.07
CA THR A 250 -7.65 -10.90 2.60
C THR A 250 -7.53 -12.40 2.39
N LEU A 251 -6.35 -12.84 1.97
CA LEU A 251 -6.00 -14.26 1.80
C LEU A 251 -5.30 -14.80 3.05
N ARG A 252 -5.67 -16.01 3.47
CA ARG A 252 -5.03 -16.73 4.57
C ARG A 252 -4.93 -18.22 4.24
N TYR A 253 -4.09 -18.94 4.97
CA TYR A 253 -4.12 -20.41 4.93
C TYR A 253 -5.41 -20.93 5.52
N LYS A 254 -5.92 -22.03 4.94
CA LYS A 254 -7.21 -22.63 5.29
C LYS A 254 -7.33 -22.90 6.79
N GLY A 255 -8.41 -22.42 7.39
CA GLY A 255 -8.79 -22.60 8.80
C GLY A 255 -8.57 -21.37 9.66
N HIS A 256 -7.77 -20.40 9.22
CA HIS A 256 -7.54 -19.14 9.96
C HIS A 256 -8.85 -18.36 10.17
N GLY A 257 -9.57 -18.11 9.06
CA GLY A 257 -10.79 -17.29 9.09
C GLY A 257 -11.87 -17.84 10.01
N ALA A 258 -12.07 -19.17 10.00
CA ALA A 258 -13.06 -19.81 10.88
C ALA A 258 -12.68 -19.66 12.36
N MET A 259 -11.40 -19.87 12.70
CA MET A 259 -10.93 -19.76 14.09
C MET A 259 -10.99 -18.32 14.59
N VAL A 260 -10.52 -17.37 13.80
CA VAL A 260 -10.54 -15.95 14.22
C VAL A 260 -11.98 -15.45 14.33
N LYS A 261 -12.85 -15.82 13.39
CA LYS A 261 -14.27 -15.47 13.46
C LYS A 261 -14.93 -16.02 14.72
N PHE A 262 -14.61 -17.24 15.12
CA PHE A 262 -15.07 -17.84 16.39
C PHE A 262 -14.59 -17.02 17.60
N LEU A 263 -13.31 -16.67 17.67
CA LEU A 263 -12.78 -15.85 18.78
C LEU A 263 -13.45 -14.47 18.86
N MET A 264 -13.62 -13.81 17.73
CA MET A 264 -14.15 -12.45 17.67
C MET A 264 -15.67 -12.38 17.86
N ARG A 265 -16.44 -13.28 17.25
CA ARG A 265 -17.89 -13.19 17.19
C ARG A 265 -18.62 -14.11 18.16
N ASP A 266 -18.16 -15.35 18.31
CA ASP A 266 -18.83 -16.32 19.16
C ASP A 266 -18.35 -16.21 20.61
N CYS A 267 -17.02 -16.07 20.82
CA CYS A 267 -16.44 -15.81 22.13
C CYS A 267 -16.55 -14.35 22.57
N GLN A 268 -16.76 -13.41 21.63
CA GLN A 268 -16.86 -11.96 21.87
C GLN A 268 -15.67 -11.40 22.66
N LEU A 269 -14.46 -11.87 22.33
CA LEU A 269 -13.24 -11.39 22.99
C LEU A 269 -13.00 -9.92 22.65
N ASP A 270 -12.53 -9.18 23.65
CA ASP A 270 -12.13 -7.79 23.49
C ASP A 270 -10.79 -7.65 22.72
N ASP A 271 -10.48 -6.43 22.28
CA ASP A 271 -9.32 -6.15 21.44
C ASP A 271 -7.99 -6.41 22.17
N GLU A 272 -7.94 -6.17 23.47
CA GLU A 272 -6.74 -6.44 24.28
C GLU A 272 -6.43 -7.93 24.32
N THR A 273 -7.46 -8.75 24.56
CA THR A 273 -7.35 -10.21 24.58
C THR A 273 -7.00 -10.75 23.20
N LEU A 274 -7.64 -10.26 22.14
CA LEU A 274 -7.31 -10.63 20.75
C LEU A 274 -5.88 -10.26 20.38
N ASN A 275 -5.43 -9.05 20.72
CA ASN A 275 -4.06 -8.59 20.50
C ASN A 275 -3.06 -9.54 21.18
N LYS A 276 -3.31 -9.88 22.43
CA LYS A 276 -2.47 -10.84 23.18
C LYS A 276 -2.43 -12.22 22.52
N ILE A 277 -3.57 -12.74 22.05
CA ILE A 277 -3.63 -14.02 21.33
C ILE A 277 -2.82 -13.97 20.03
N PHE A 278 -2.92 -12.88 19.26
CA PHE A 278 -2.15 -12.75 18.05
C PHE A 278 -0.64 -12.60 18.32
N VAL A 279 -0.26 -11.75 19.27
CA VAL A 279 1.16 -11.50 19.58
C VAL A 279 1.82 -12.71 20.21
N GLU A 280 1.21 -13.32 21.24
CA GLU A 280 1.78 -14.44 21.96
C GLU A 280 1.55 -15.80 21.26
N GLY A 281 0.38 -15.96 20.62
CA GLY A 281 -0.01 -17.22 19.99
C GLY A 281 0.53 -17.41 18.58
N CYS A 282 0.74 -16.33 17.81
CA CYS A 282 1.26 -16.42 16.44
C CYS A 282 2.76 -16.09 16.36
N GLY A 283 3.26 -15.21 17.26
CA GLY A 283 4.63 -14.74 17.20
C GLY A 283 4.93 -13.88 15.96
N HIS A 284 6.19 -13.48 15.80
CA HIS A 284 6.68 -12.75 14.64
C HIS A 284 7.26 -13.71 13.59
N CYS A 285 7.06 -13.39 12.32
CA CYS A 285 7.68 -14.13 11.23
C CYS A 285 9.17 -13.81 11.12
N GLU A 286 10.01 -14.84 11.06
CA GLU A 286 11.37 -14.73 10.55
C GLU A 286 11.37 -14.77 9.00
N LYS A 287 10.48 -15.58 8.44
CA LYS A 287 10.28 -15.71 6.99
C LYS A 287 8.80 -15.60 6.66
N ASP A 288 8.46 -14.63 5.87
CA ASP A 288 7.10 -14.37 5.39
C ASP A 288 7.03 -14.38 3.87
N GLU A 289 5.82 -14.56 3.38
CA GLU A 289 5.45 -14.47 1.98
C GLU A 289 4.27 -13.52 1.83
N VAL A 290 4.27 -12.72 0.77
CA VAL A 290 3.12 -11.88 0.39
C VAL A 290 2.64 -12.31 -0.97
N ILE A 291 1.35 -12.69 -1.04
CA ILE A 291 0.66 -12.99 -2.30
C ILE A 291 -0.30 -11.85 -2.63
N VAL A 292 -0.23 -11.37 -3.87
CA VAL A 292 -1.12 -10.34 -4.41
C VAL A 292 -1.83 -10.92 -5.62
N ILE A 293 -3.15 -10.93 -5.62
CA ILE A 293 -3.96 -11.43 -6.72
C ILE A 293 -4.94 -10.34 -7.17
N ALA A 294 -4.95 -10.06 -8.47
CA ALA A 294 -6.03 -9.30 -9.08
C ALA A 294 -6.66 -10.12 -10.19
N LYS A 295 -8.00 -10.13 -10.22
CA LYS A 295 -8.79 -10.83 -11.24
C LYS A 295 -9.84 -9.88 -11.79
N VAL A 296 -9.86 -9.73 -13.10
CA VAL A 296 -10.84 -8.91 -13.81
C VAL A 296 -11.59 -9.77 -14.81
N GLU A 297 -12.90 -9.68 -14.81
CA GLU A 297 -13.76 -10.50 -15.68
C GLU A 297 -14.68 -9.60 -16.52
N LYS A 298 -14.85 -10.00 -17.76
CA LYS A 298 -15.67 -9.32 -18.74
C LYS A 298 -16.21 -10.34 -19.76
N ASP A 299 -17.51 -10.49 -19.82
CA ASP A 299 -18.15 -11.53 -20.64
C ASP A 299 -17.53 -12.93 -20.31
N ASN A 300 -16.95 -13.59 -21.34
CA ASN A 300 -16.28 -14.88 -21.19
C ASN A 300 -14.74 -14.74 -21.11
N LYS A 301 -14.22 -13.50 -20.86
CA LYS A 301 -12.79 -13.23 -20.75
C LYS A 301 -12.44 -13.01 -19.30
N THR A 302 -11.31 -13.58 -18.88
CA THR A 302 -10.71 -13.37 -17.57
C THR A 302 -9.27 -12.93 -17.73
N TRP A 303 -8.91 -11.85 -17.08
CA TRP A 303 -7.52 -11.48 -16.82
C TRP A 303 -7.24 -11.79 -15.34
N LYS A 304 -6.13 -12.48 -15.06
CA LYS A 304 -5.70 -12.83 -13.70
C LYS A 304 -4.20 -12.69 -13.61
N GLU A 305 -3.73 -11.99 -12.60
CA GLU A 305 -2.32 -11.92 -12.23
C GLU A 305 -2.13 -12.29 -10.78
N GLU A 306 -1.09 -13.07 -10.53
CA GLU A 306 -0.62 -13.43 -9.20
C GLU A 306 0.85 -13.04 -9.03
N LYS A 307 1.12 -12.25 -8.01
CA LYS A 307 2.48 -11.83 -7.64
C LYS A 307 2.82 -12.42 -6.27
N LEU A 308 3.96 -13.11 -6.18
CA LEU A 308 4.46 -13.66 -4.92
C LEU A 308 5.77 -12.96 -4.58
N VAL A 309 5.83 -12.40 -3.38
CA VAL A 309 7.03 -11.79 -2.80
C VAL A 309 7.47 -12.64 -1.62
N LYS A 310 8.75 -12.91 -1.53
CA LYS A 310 9.36 -13.64 -0.41
C LYS A 310 10.29 -12.72 0.38
N SER A 311 10.40 -12.98 1.68
CA SER A 311 11.44 -12.35 2.48
C SER A 311 12.84 -12.74 2.00
N ASP A 312 13.80 -11.87 2.24
CA ASP A 312 15.22 -12.13 2.04
C ASP A 312 15.99 -11.76 3.33
N ASP A 313 17.32 -11.84 3.29
CA ASP A 313 18.16 -11.55 4.45
C ASP A 313 18.09 -10.07 4.90
N ARG A 314 17.54 -9.19 4.06
CA ARG A 314 17.47 -7.75 4.33
C ARG A 314 16.08 -7.30 4.78
N PHE A 315 15.04 -7.76 4.08
CA PHE A 315 13.66 -7.32 4.31
C PHE A 315 12.68 -8.48 4.33
N SER A 316 11.64 -8.33 5.14
CA SER A 316 10.47 -9.19 5.07
C SER A 316 9.72 -9.01 3.74
N ALA A 317 8.94 -10.02 3.35
CA ALA A 317 8.08 -9.90 2.18
C ALA A 317 7.08 -8.75 2.32
N MET A 318 6.53 -8.56 3.54
CA MET A 318 5.63 -7.44 3.84
C MET A 318 6.32 -6.08 3.64
N GLN A 319 7.57 -5.93 4.06
CA GLN A 319 8.33 -4.70 3.84
C GLN A 319 8.55 -4.42 2.35
N LYS A 320 8.99 -5.43 1.58
CA LYS A 320 9.19 -5.28 0.13
C LYS A 320 7.88 -4.97 -0.60
N ALA A 321 6.83 -5.73 -0.33
CA ALA A 321 5.54 -5.58 -0.99
C ALA A 321 4.82 -4.26 -0.66
N THR A 322 5.14 -3.64 0.48
CA THR A 322 4.60 -2.33 0.87
C THR A 322 5.46 -1.17 0.38
N ALA A 323 6.78 -1.27 0.56
CA ALA A 323 7.71 -0.16 0.32
C ALA A 323 8.10 0.01 -1.14
N PHE A 324 8.31 -1.09 -1.89
CA PHE A 324 8.79 -0.98 -3.26
C PHE A 324 7.77 -0.37 -4.23
N PRO A 325 6.46 -0.70 -4.13
CA PRO A 325 5.44 -0.04 -4.95
C PRO A 325 5.36 1.48 -4.76
N ILE A 326 5.31 1.95 -3.51
CA ILE A 326 5.29 3.41 -3.24
C ILE A 326 6.58 4.08 -3.72
N SER A 327 7.75 3.46 -3.53
CA SER A 327 9.02 4.00 -3.99
C SER A 327 9.08 4.09 -5.52
N THR A 328 8.52 3.10 -6.21
CA THR A 328 8.40 3.11 -7.66
C THR A 328 7.55 4.28 -8.15
N VAL A 329 6.36 4.49 -7.56
CA VAL A 329 5.49 5.61 -7.92
C VAL A 329 6.13 6.94 -7.54
N ALA A 330 6.73 7.05 -6.35
CA ALA A 330 7.43 8.24 -5.89
C ALA A 330 8.58 8.65 -6.84
N SER A 331 9.33 7.67 -7.36
CA SER A 331 10.39 7.94 -8.34
C SER A 331 9.82 8.51 -9.65
N LEU A 332 8.69 7.99 -10.15
CA LEU A 332 7.99 8.55 -11.31
C LEU A 332 7.47 9.98 -11.04
N MET A 333 6.94 10.21 -9.82
CA MET A 333 6.51 11.55 -9.42
C MET A 333 7.69 12.54 -9.41
N ALA A 334 8.82 12.16 -8.82
CA ALA A 334 10.02 13.00 -8.73
C ALA A 334 10.58 13.36 -10.11
N GLU A 335 10.53 12.43 -11.06
CA GLU A 335 10.95 12.63 -12.45
C GLU A 335 9.97 13.48 -13.26
N GLY A 336 8.85 13.90 -12.66
CA GLY A 336 7.86 14.77 -13.32
C GLY A 336 6.89 14.04 -14.25
N TYR A 337 6.79 12.71 -14.16
CA TYR A 337 5.93 11.90 -15.03
C TYR A 337 4.44 12.33 -15.01
N PHE A 338 4.00 12.90 -13.91
CA PHE A 338 2.62 13.32 -13.68
C PHE A 338 2.43 14.85 -13.63
N ASP A 339 3.46 15.64 -13.91
CA ASP A 339 3.38 17.12 -13.77
C ASP A 339 2.49 17.76 -14.86
N ASP A 340 2.43 17.18 -16.07
CA ASP A 340 1.56 17.66 -17.14
C ASP A 340 0.40 16.67 -17.37
N ARG A 341 -0.72 16.93 -16.73
CA ARG A 341 -1.95 16.15 -16.86
C ARG A 341 -2.98 16.93 -17.64
N THR A 342 -2.78 16.99 -18.94
CA THR A 342 -3.69 17.67 -19.86
C THR A 342 -4.44 16.64 -20.71
N VAL A 343 -5.78 16.71 -20.74
CA VAL A 343 -6.63 15.88 -21.61
C VAL A 343 -7.13 16.75 -22.76
N GLN A 344 -6.86 16.32 -23.99
CA GLN A 344 -7.43 16.94 -25.19
C GLN A 344 -8.94 16.65 -25.26
N ASN A 345 -9.75 17.68 -25.20
CA ASN A 345 -11.19 17.61 -25.37
C ASN A 345 -11.63 18.42 -26.61
N ARG A 346 -12.80 18.08 -27.18
CA ARG A 346 -13.41 18.81 -28.30
C ARG A 346 -13.65 20.31 -28.03
N GLY A 347 -13.52 20.78 -26.80
CA GLY A 347 -13.66 22.17 -26.35
C GLY A 347 -12.36 22.84 -25.91
N GLY A 348 -11.20 22.24 -26.17
CA GLY A 348 -9.88 22.72 -25.74
C GLY A 348 -9.25 21.82 -24.66
N ASP A 349 -7.97 22.03 -24.36
CA ASP A 349 -7.22 21.26 -23.40
C ASP A 349 -7.73 21.51 -21.98
N LYS A 350 -8.10 20.43 -21.28
CA LYS A 350 -8.54 20.50 -19.87
C LYS A 350 -7.42 19.97 -18.97
N LYS A 351 -6.90 20.82 -18.10
CA LYS A 351 -5.97 20.41 -17.06
C LYS A 351 -6.69 19.54 -16.01
N LEU A 352 -6.17 18.34 -15.76
CA LEU A 352 -6.69 17.47 -14.72
C LEU A 352 -6.15 17.88 -13.34
N PRO A 353 -6.87 17.58 -12.26
CA PRO A 353 -6.34 17.73 -10.91
C PRO A 353 -5.03 16.95 -10.72
N LEU A 354 -4.15 17.47 -9.87
CA LEU A 354 -2.88 16.82 -9.53
C LEU A 354 -3.01 15.81 -8.39
N VAL A 355 -4.24 15.41 -8.08
CA VAL A 355 -4.53 14.24 -7.24
C VAL A 355 -4.49 13.01 -8.14
N LEU A 356 -3.54 12.12 -7.86
CA LEU A 356 -3.35 10.91 -8.62
C LEU A 356 -4.24 9.78 -8.09
N SER A 357 -4.53 8.83 -8.98
CA SER A 357 -5.24 7.60 -8.69
C SER A 357 -4.47 6.40 -9.25
N TYR A 358 -4.85 5.18 -8.86
CA TYR A 358 -4.20 3.96 -9.35
C TYR A 358 -4.27 3.82 -10.87
N ALA A 359 -5.32 4.37 -11.51
CA ALA A 359 -5.47 4.38 -12.96
C ALA A 359 -4.46 5.28 -13.71
N ASP A 360 -3.79 6.18 -12.99
CA ASP A 360 -2.79 7.09 -13.58
C ASP A 360 -1.40 6.45 -13.67
N VAL A 361 -1.19 5.32 -12.98
CA VAL A 361 0.12 4.66 -12.92
C VAL A 361 0.44 3.97 -14.25
N PRO A 362 1.59 4.28 -14.88
CA PRO A 362 2.02 3.63 -16.11
C PRO A 362 2.52 2.20 -15.80
N HIS A 363 1.69 1.18 -16.07
CA HIS A 363 1.92 -0.20 -15.64
C HIS A 363 3.26 -0.78 -16.11
N ASP A 364 3.64 -0.57 -17.38
CA ASP A 364 4.89 -1.11 -17.94
C ASP A 364 6.12 -0.55 -17.20
N GLU A 365 6.16 0.76 -16.99
CA GLU A 365 7.27 1.40 -16.28
C GLU A 365 7.27 1.06 -14.77
N PHE A 366 6.08 0.96 -14.17
CA PHE A 366 5.92 0.54 -12.80
C PHE A 366 6.45 -0.89 -12.59
N ASN A 367 6.04 -1.85 -13.41
CA ASN A 367 6.49 -3.23 -13.32
C ASN A 367 8.00 -3.37 -13.54
N LYS A 368 8.56 -2.66 -14.53
CA LYS A 368 10.00 -2.64 -14.81
C LYS A 368 10.82 -2.12 -13.62
N ARG A 369 10.36 -1.08 -12.92
CA ARG A 369 11.04 -0.57 -11.72
C ARG A 369 10.94 -1.52 -10.54
N LEU A 370 9.78 -2.18 -10.34
CA LEU A 370 9.64 -3.23 -9.33
C LEU A 370 10.62 -4.39 -9.58
N GLU A 371 10.81 -4.80 -10.83
CA GLU A 371 11.81 -5.82 -11.20
C GLU A 371 13.23 -5.33 -10.91
N THR A 372 13.56 -4.09 -11.23
CA THR A 372 14.86 -3.47 -10.92
C THR A 372 15.14 -3.46 -9.41
N LEU A 373 14.12 -3.25 -8.60
CA LEU A 373 14.21 -3.35 -7.14
C LEU A 373 14.40 -4.79 -6.64
N GLY A 374 14.14 -5.80 -7.47
CA GLY A 374 14.25 -7.21 -7.13
C GLY A 374 13.13 -7.70 -6.22
N ILE A 375 11.90 -7.21 -6.44
CA ILE A 375 10.75 -7.55 -5.59
C ILE A 375 10.41 -9.05 -5.62
N TYR A 376 10.73 -9.73 -6.72
CA TYR A 376 10.44 -11.16 -6.95
C TYR A 376 11.62 -12.10 -6.66
N ASN A 377 12.73 -11.54 -6.17
CA ASN A 377 13.96 -12.29 -5.86
C ASN A 377 13.97 -12.75 -4.41
#